data_69cbb5c73605fa41ee51c2ba81a02bde
#
_entry.id   69cbb5c73605fa41ee51c2ba81a02bde
#
_cell.length_a   1.000
_cell.length_b   1.000
_cell.length_c   1.000
_cell.angle_alpha   90.00
_cell.angle_beta   90.00
_cell.angle_gamma   90.00
#
_symmetry.space_group_name_H-M   'P 1'
#
loop_
_entity.id
_entity.type
_entity.pdbx_description
1 polymer ?
#
loop_
_entity_poly.entity_id
_entity_poly.type
_entity_poly.pdbx_seq_one_letter_code
_entity_poly.pdbx_strand_id
1 'polypeptide(L)'
;MYEDVQTRYTYAHSDLNKSPEVRLQKMWRSSRDSARTPVQWDDTENAGFTTGKPWFYVNQNYRQINVAQQEQDENSVLNFYRKAIALRKVLPVVRHGSYKEHFPLSNKVYCYSRQMPGQKLLIICGFGEKPGKLRLPRGFDMDAAKLIVCNYPDGDSNTLRPYETRVYLWEE
;
A
#
# COMPACT_ATOMS: atom_id res chain seq x y z
N MET A 1 -16.70 -14.92 -14.32
CA MET A 1 -17.99 -15.04 -13.56
C MET A 1 -17.65 -14.92 -12.09
N TYR A 2 -18.43 -14.17 -11.29
CA TYR A 2 -18.19 -14.07 -9.85
C TYR A 2 -18.62 -15.34 -9.12
N GLU A 3 -17.77 -15.81 -8.20
CA GLU A 3 -18.03 -16.98 -7.34
C GLU A 3 -18.53 -16.57 -5.94
N ASP A 4 -18.23 -15.33 -5.51
CA ASP A 4 -18.69 -14.82 -4.22
C ASP A 4 -20.22 -14.77 -4.13
N VAL A 5 -20.77 -15.51 -3.17
CA VAL A 5 -22.21 -15.66 -2.98
C VAL A 5 -22.91 -14.31 -2.77
N GLN A 6 -22.30 -13.43 -1.95
CA GLN A 6 -22.83 -12.09 -1.68
C GLN A 6 -22.85 -11.23 -2.94
N THR A 7 -21.80 -11.31 -3.75
CA THR A 7 -21.71 -10.60 -5.04
C THR A 7 -22.78 -11.08 -6.01
N ARG A 8 -22.95 -12.40 -6.15
CA ARG A 8 -23.99 -13.00 -7.00
C ARG A 8 -25.39 -12.60 -6.55
N TYR A 9 -25.66 -12.67 -5.24
CA TYR A 9 -26.93 -12.23 -4.66
C TYR A 9 -27.20 -10.74 -4.94
N THR A 10 -26.23 -9.88 -4.67
CA THR A 10 -26.34 -8.43 -4.87
C THR A 10 -26.56 -8.08 -6.35
N TYR A 11 -25.93 -8.80 -7.28
CA TYR A 11 -26.15 -8.61 -8.71
C TYR A 11 -27.56 -9.03 -9.12
N ALA A 12 -28.04 -10.17 -8.68
CA ALA A 12 -29.38 -10.69 -8.98
C ALA A 12 -30.50 -9.77 -8.46
N HIS A 13 -30.27 -9.12 -7.31
CA HIS A 13 -31.26 -8.21 -6.68
C HIS A 13 -30.94 -6.73 -6.91
N SER A 14 -30.03 -6.41 -7.82
CA SER A 14 -29.73 -5.02 -8.16
C SER A 14 -30.82 -4.42 -9.04
N ASP A 15 -30.93 -3.08 -9.01
CA ASP A 15 -31.90 -2.32 -9.80
C ASP A 15 -31.76 -2.62 -11.30
N LEU A 16 -32.77 -3.29 -11.85
CA LEU A 16 -32.85 -3.71 -13.27
C LEU A 16 -33.00 -2.53 -14.23
N ASN A 17 -33.38 -1.33 -13.75
CA ASN A 17 -33.42 -0.11 -14.56
C ASN A 17 -32.04 0.45 -14.86
N LYS A 18 -30.98 -0.04 -14.17
CA LYS A 18 -29.59 0.34 -14.44
C LYS A 18 -28.98 -0.60 -15.47
N SER A 19 -28.12 -0.04 -16.33
CA SER A 19 -27.42 -0.86 -17.32
C SER A 19 -26.56 -1.95 -16.66
N PRO A 20 -26.32 -3.08 -17.34
CA PRO A 20 -25.45 -4.15 -16.84
C PRO A 20 -24.06 -3.64 -16.42
N GLU A 21 -23.48 -2.68 -17.14
CA GLU A 21 -22.18 -2.10 -16.87
C GLU A 21 -22.15 -1.37 -15.52
N VAL A 22 -23.16 -0.54 -15.23
CA VAL A 22 -23.28 0.17 -13.95
C VAL A 22 -23.46 -0.81 -12.80
N ARG A 23 -24.22 -1.87 -13.01
CA ARG A 23 -24.41 -2.94 -12.02
C ARG A 23 -23.11 -3.68 -11.75
N LEU A 24 -22.34 -4.02 -12.81
CA LEU A 24 -21.03 -4.67 -12.69
C LEU A 24 -19.99 -3.79 -12.00
N GLN A 25 -19.92 -2.49 -12.29
CA GLN A 25 -19.00 -1.56 -11.62
C GLN A 25 -19.18 -1.56 -10.10
N LYS A 26 -20.42 -1.65 -9.63
CA LYS A 26 -20.69 -1.78 -8.20
C LYS A 26 -20.12 -3.10 -7.63
N MET A 27 -20.23 -4.19 -8.40
CA MET A 27 -19.70 -5.50 -7.98
C MET A 27 -18.17 -5.49 -7.94
N TRP A 28 -17.50 -4.89 -8.91
CA TRP A 28 -16.04 -4.79 -8.93
C TRP A 28 -15.47 -4.14 -7.68
N ARG A 29 -16.17 -3.14 -7.12
CA ARG A 29 -15.72 -2.43 -5.91
C ARG A 29 -15.95 -3.20 -4.61
N SER A 30 -16.86 -4.14 -4.59
CA SER A 30 -17.29 -4.81 -3.35
C SER A 30 -17.09 -6.32 -3.32
N SER A 31 -16.76 -6.93 -4.47
CA SER A 31 -16.55 -8.38 -4.53
C SER A 31 -15.28 -8.81 -3.83
N ARG A 32 -15.39 -9.84 -3.01
CA ARG A 32 -14.24 -10.49 -2.36
C ARG A 32 -13.41 -11.35 -3.32
N ASP A 33 -13.93 -11.67 -4.51
CA ASP A 33 -13.25 -12.51 -5.49
C ASP A 33 -11.92 -11.91 -5.95
N SER A 34 -11.84 -10.57 -6.05
CA SER A 34 -10.62 -9.86 -6.42
C SER A 34 -9.44 -10.10 -5.45
N ALA A 35 -9.74 -10.43 -4.19
CA ALA A 35 -8.74 -10.74 -3.16
C ALA A 35 -8.50 -12.25 -2.97
N ARG A 36 -9.14 -13.10 -3.79
CA ARG A 36 -9.11 -14.57 -3.66
C ARG A 36 -8.48 -15.28 -4.85
N THR A 37 -8.00 -14.53 -5.83
CA THR A 37 -7.27 -15.10 -6.97
C THR A 37 -6.01 -15.81 -6.48
N PRO A 38 -5.57 -16.89 -7.14
CA PRO A 38 -4.32 -17.57 -6.81
C PRO A 38 -3.14 -16.60 -6.77
N VAL A 39 -2.21 -16.81 -5.85
CA VAL A 39 -0.96 -16.04 -5.81
C VAL A 39 -0.17 -16.29 -7.10
N GLN A 40 0.27 -15.21 -7.71
CA GLN A 40 1.07 -15.24 -8.94
C GLN A 40 2.55 -15.40 -8.57
N TRP A 41 3.05 -16.64 -8.55
CA TRP A 41 4.42 -16.92 -8.17
C TRP A 41 5.42 -16.60 -9.28
N ASP A 42 5.06 -16.96 -10.52
CA ASP A 42 5.89 -16.73 -11.71
C ASP A 42 5.05 -16.60 -12.98
N ASP A 43 5.68 -16.57 -14.14
CA ASP A 43 5.05 -16.43 -15.45
C ASP A 43 4.69 -17.79 -16.13
N THR A 44 4.87 -18.91 -15.44
CA THR A 44 4.54 -20.23 -15.94
C THR A 44 3.03 -20.51 -15.91
N GLU A 45 2.62 -21.66 -16.41
CA GLU A 45 1.20 -22.06 -16.44
C GLU A 45 0.57 -21.96 -15.04
N ASN A 46 -0.67 -21.45 -14.97
CA ASN A 46 -1.38 -21.18 -13.73
C ASN A 46 -0.62 -20.26 -12.76
N ALA A 47 0.25 -19.39 -13.29
CA ALA A 47 1.10 -18.49 -12.50
C ALA A 47 2.02 -19.22 -11.48
N GLY A 48 2.47 -20.41 -11.78
CA GLY A 48 3.25 -21.25 -10.86
C GLY A 48 2.49 -21.70 -9.60
N PHE A 49 1.18 -21.45 -9.52
CA PHE A 49 0.39 -21.73 -8.33
C PHE A 49 0.04 -23.22 -8.18
N THR A 50 -0.27 -23.89 -9.28
CA THR A 50 -0.64 -25.32 -9.30
C THR A 50 -0.39 -25.96 -10.65
N THR A 51 -0.09 -27.25 -10.66
CA THR A 51 -0.03 -28.09 -11.87
C THR A 51 -1.40 -28.62 -12.31
N GLY A 52 -2.41 -28.52 -11.44
CA GLY A 52 -3.79 -28.91 -11.72
C GLY A 52 -4.67 -27.71 -12.07
N LYS A 53 -5.98 -27.92 -12.12
CA LYS A 53 -6.96 -26.84 -12.32
C LYS A 53 -7.02 -25.96 -11.07
N PRO A 54 -6.75 -24.64 -11.17
CA PRO A 54 -6.88 -23.74 -10.02
C PRO A 54 -8.33 -23.70 -9.56
N TRP A 55 -8.55 -23.58 -8.24
CA TRP A 55 -9.89 -23.48 -7.64
C TRP A 55 -10.63 -22.21 -8.05
N PHE A 56 -9.88 -21.19 -8.45
CA PHE A 56 -10.37 -19.89 -8.91
C PHE A 56 -9.58 -19.45 -10.14
N TYR A 57 -10.10 -18.49 -10.91
CA TYR A 57 -9.38 -18.00 -12.08
C TYR A 57 -8.07 -17.31 -11.72
N VAL A 58 -7.05 -17.51 -12.54
CA VAL A 58 -5.78 -16.80 -12.44
C VAL A 58 -5.91 -15.45 -13.14
N ASN A 59 -5.46 -14.38 -12.48
CA ASN A 59 -5.48 -13.06 -13.08
C ASN A 59 -4.52 -13.02 -14.29
N GLN A 60 -4.97 -12.53 -15.43
CA GLN A 60 -4.23 -12.60 -16.70
C GLN A 60 -2.94 -11.78 -16.73
N ASN A 61 -2.75 -10.86 -15.78
CA ASN A 61 -1.53 -10.06 -15.66
C ASN A 61 -0.34 -10.83 -15.02
N TYR A 62 -0.49 -12.09 -14.65
CA TYR A 62 0.54 -12.86 -13.95
C TYR A 62 1.87 -12.96 -14.72
N ARG A 63 1.83 -12.84 -16.06
CA ARG A 63 3.04 -12.85 -16.89
C ARG A 63 3.91 -11.60 -16.72
N GLN A 64 3.33 -10.51 -16.20
CA GLN A 64 3.97 -9.22 -16.02
C GLN A 64 4.09 -8.81 -14.55
N ILE A 65 3.20 -9.34 -13.70
CA ILE A 65 3.18 -9.05 -12.27
C ILE A 65 3.14 -10.37 -11.52
N ASN A 66 4.27 -10.77 -10.98
CA ASN A 66 4.41 -12.00 -10.20
C ASN A 66 5.56 -11.87 -9.18
N VAL A 67 5.63 -12.80 -8.25
CA VAL A 67 6.62 -12.79 -7.17
C VAL A 67 8.04 -12.86 -7.72
N ALA A 68 8.30 -13.75 -8.69
CA ALA A 68 9.64 -13.93 -9.24
C ALA A 68 10.21 -12.63 -9.86
N GLN A 69 9.39 -11.88 -10.58
CA GLN A 69 9.80 -10.59 -11.14
C GLN A 69 9.98 -9.52 -10.04
N GLN A 70 9.07 -9.47 -9.05
CA GLN A 70 9.19 -8.52 -7.97
C GLN A 70 10.40 -8.78 -7.05
N GLU A 71 10.86 -10.01 -6.94
CA GLU A 71 12.09 -10.32 -6.19
C GLU A 71 13.34 -9.71 -6.83
N GLN A 72 13.36 -9.58 -8.16
CA GLN A 72 14.47 -8.99 -8.91
C GLN A 72 14.42 -7.47 -8.98
N ASP A 73 13.28 -6.86 -8.70
CA ASP A 73 13.10 -5.40 -8.70
C ASP A 73 13.19 -4.84 -7.28
N GLU A 74 14.27 -4.13 -6.97
CA GLU A 74 14.49 -3.50 -5.66
C GLU A 74 13.39 -2.49 -5.28
N ASN A 75 12.70 -1.91 -6.25
CA ASN A 75 11.63 -0.94 -6.07
C ASN A 75 10.23 -1.56 -6.12
N SER A 76 10.14 -2.88 -6.21
CA SER A 76 8.86 -3.59 -6.21
C SER A 76 8.11 -3.42 -4.89
N VAL A 77 6.79 -3.61 -4.96
CA VAL A 77 5.92 -3.63 -3.77
C VAL A 77 6.38 -4.71 -2.78
N LEU A 78 6.76 -5.89 -3.26
CA LEU A 78 7.26 -6.98 -2.43
C LEU A 78 8.50 -6.57 -1.64
N ASN A 79 9.50 -5.99 -2.31
CA ASN A 79 10.75 -5.58 -1.67
C ASN A 79 10.55 -4.36 -0.76
N PHE A 80 9.62 -3.46 -1.09
CA PHE A 80 9.21 -2.38 -0.19
C PHE A 80 8.62 -2.94 1.13
N TYR A 81 7.72 -3.93 1.05
CA TYR A 81 7.16 -4.60 2.23
C TYR A 81 8.23 -5.32 3.05
N ARG A 82 9.16 -6.01 2.42
CA ARG A 82 10.30 -6.66 3.10
C ARG A 82 11.13 -5.65 3.90
N LYS A 83 11.47 -4.51 3.29
CA LYS A 83 12.18 -3.40 3.94
C LYS A 83 11.39 -2.85 5.13
N ALA A 84 10.10 -2.59 4.97
CA ALA A 84 9.24 -2.07 6.04
C ALA A 84 9.11 -3.05 7.22
N ILE A 85 8.97 -4.35 6.95
CA ILE A 85 8.93 -5.40 7.98
C ILE A 85 10.26 -5.51 8.71
N ALA A 86 11.38 -5.44 7.99
CA ALA A 86 12.72 -5.46 8.59
C ALA A 86 12.91 -4.27 9.53
N LEU A 87 12.56 -3.06 9.11
CA LEU A 87 12.60 -1.86 9.96
C LEU A 87 11.74 -2.01 11.22
N ARG A 88 10.53 -2.57 11.09
CA ARG A 88 9.68 -2.84 12.26
C ARG A 88 10.33 -3.80 13.26
N LYS A 89 11.14 -4.75 12.79
CA LYS A 89 11.84 -5.70 13.68
C LYS A 89 13.01 -5.05 14.42
N VAL A 90 13.76 -4.15 13.78
CA VAL A 90 14.99 -3.57 14.32
C VAL A 90 14.80 -2.23 15.03
N LEU A 91 13.76 -1.46 14.72
CA LEU A 91 13.52 -0.15 15.33
C LEU A 91 12.51 -0.25 16.49
N PRO A 92 12.94 -0.15 17.75
CA PRO A 92 12.04 -0.21 18.90
C PRO A 92 10.93 0.86 18.86
N VAL A 93 11.24 2.07 18.38
CA VAL A 93 10.27 3.17 18.28
C VAL A 93 9.06 2.82 17.42
N VAL A 94 9.21 1.96 16.40
CA VAL A 94 8.10 1.50 15.56
C VAL A 94 7.12 0.63 16.34
N ARG A 95 7.60 -0.13 17.33
CA ARG A 95 6.78 -1.07 18.13
C ARG A 95 6.29 -0.47 19.44
N HIS A 96 7.14 0.29 20.12
CA HIS A 96 6.95 0.70 21.51
C HIS A 96 6.81 2.21 21.70
N GLY A 97 7.12 3.02 20.67
CA GLY A 97 6.97 4.47 20.73
C GLY A 97 5.51 4.89 20.96
N SER A 98 5.30 6.02 21.62
CA SER A 98 4.00 6.67 21.70
C SER A 98 3.52 7.05 20.30
N TYR A 99 2.20 7.15 20.12
CA TYR A 99 1.60 7.55 18.85
C TYR A 99 0.99 8.95 18.97
N LYS A 100 1.23 9.79 17.96
CA LYS A 100 0.56 11.08 17.83
C LYS A 100 0.27 11.36 16.37
N GLU A 101 -1.00 11.56 16.04
CA GLU A 101 -1.44 12.01 14.72
C GLU A 101 -1.22 13.52 14.54
N HIS A 102 -0.88 13.91 13.32
CA HIS A 102 -0.71 15.29 12.89
C HIS A 102 -1.60 15.56 11.67
N PHE A 103 -2.10 16.78 11.57
CA PHE A 103 -3.00 17.21 10.48
C PHE A 103 -4.28 16.37 10.33
N PRO A 104 -5.04 16.08 11.41
CA PRO A 104 -6.17 15.15 11.39
C PRO A 104 -7.32 15.58 10.46
N LEU A 105 -7.37 16.87 10.06
CA LEU A 105 -8.37 17.40 9.12
C LEU A 105 -7.91 17.33 7.66
N SER A 106 -6.72 16.83 7.38
CA SER A 106 -6.22 16.70 6.01
C SER A 106 -6.82 15.45 5.35
N ASN A 107 -7.43 15.64 4.19
CA ASN A 107 -7.86 14.53 3.32
C ASN A 107 -6.80 14.14 2.26
N LYS A 108 -5.64 14.79 2.29
CA LYS A 108 -4.54 14.59 1.31
C LYS A 108 -3.28 14.01 1.92
N VAL A 109 -3.11 14.14 3.23
CA VAL A 109 -1.91 13.70 3.93
C VAL A 109 -2.31 12.99 5.21
N TYR A 110 -1.82 11.78 5.41
CA TYR A 110 -1.82 11.11 6.69
C TYR A 110 -0.42 11.23 7.30
N CYS A 111 -0.34 11.88 8.45
CA CYS A 111 0.93 12.16 9.11
C CYS A 111 0.83 11.78 10.57
N TYR A 112 1.79 11.01 11.06
CA TYR A 112 1.88 10.66 12.47
C TYR A 112 3.33 10.51 12.92
N SER A 113 3.55 10.70 14.21
CA SER A 113 4.84 10.45 14.84
C SER A 113 4.77 9.33 15.88
N ARG A 114 5.91 8.71 16.10
CA ARG A 114 6.15 7.82 17.23
C ARG A 114 7.39 8.29 17.98
N GLN A 115 7.36 8.22 19.32
CA GLN A 115 8.46 8.71 20.15
C GLN A 115 8.71 7.77 21.33
N MET A 116 9.97 7.59 21.66
CA MET A 116 10.44 6.95 22.88
C MET A 116 11.79 7.58 23.27
N PRO A 117 12.32 7.35 24.48
CA PRO A 117 13.66 7.84 24.83
C PRO A 117 14.71 7.43 23.78
N GLY A 118 15.50 8.39 23.29
CA GLY A 118 16.55 8.20 22.30
C GLY A 118 16.08 8.04 20.85
N GLN A 119 14.78 7.93 20.58
CA GLN A 119 14.31 7.76 19.19
C GLN A 119 13.00 8.50 18.92
N LYS A 120 12.92 9.14 17.75
CA LYS A 120 11.76 9.84 17.27
C LYS A 120 11.54 9.51 15.79
N LEU A 121 10.33 9.18 15.43
CA LEU A 121 9.95 8.80 14.07
C LEU A 121 8.80 9.69 13.57
N LEU A 122 8.89 10.14 12.34
CA LEU A 122 7.80 10.83 11.63
C LEU A 122 7.49 10.11 10.34
N ILE A 123 6.23 9.77 10.15
CA ILE A 123 5.70 9.13 8.96
C ILE A 123 4.77 10.11 8.26
N ILE A 124 4.98 10.34 6.96
CA ILE A 124 4.18 11.22 6.13
C ILE A 124 3.75 10.44 4.88
N CYS A 125 2.45 10.23 4.72
CA CYS A 125 1.86 9.53 3.58
C CYS A 125 0.99 10.50 2.79
N GLY A 126 1.33 10.75 1.54
CA GLY A 126 0.52 11.54 0.60
C GLY A 126 -0.56 10.70 -0.06
N PHE A 127 -1.80 11.15 -0.03
CA PHE A 127 -2.94 10.55 -0.73
C PHE A 127 -3.49 11.47 -1.83
N GLY A 128 -2.81 12.58 -2.10
CA GLY A 128 -3.20 13.50 -3.16
C GLY A 128 -2.76 13.02 -4.54
N GLU A 129 -3.56 13.30 -5.55
CA GLU A 129 -3.24 13.03 -6.96
C GLU A 129 -2.29 14.06 -7.58
N LYS A 130 -2.06 15.17 -6.88
CA LYS A 130 -1.17 16.26 -7.33
C LYS A 130 -0.09 16.50 -6.29
N PRO A 131 1.11 16.90 -6.71
CA PRO A 131 2.16 17.29 -5.79
C PRO A 131 1.69 18.41 -4.83
N GLY A 132 2.13 18.34 -3.59
CA GLY A 132 1.83 19.33 -2.56
C GLY A 132 3.10 19.71 -1.79
N LYS A 133 3.07 20.89 -1.14
CA LYS A 133 4.18 21.30 -0.29
C LYS A 133 4.30 20.36 0.91
N LEU A 134 5.50 19.84 1.13
CA LEU A 134 5.81 19.11 2.35
C LEU A 134 5.67 20.03 3.57
N ARG A 135 4.87 19.64 4.54
CA ARG A 135 4.69 20.39 5.80
C ARG A 135 5.10 19.48 6.95
N LEU A 136 5.99 19.99 7.77
CA LEU A 136 6.39 19.28 8.98
C LEU A 136 5.52 19.73 10.16
N PRO A 137 5.15 18.83 11.06
CA PRO A 137 4.49 19.21 12.31
C PRO A 137 5.43 20.06 13.19
N ARG A 138 4.84 20.88 14.08
CA ARG A 138 5.63 21.66 15.04
C ARG A 138 6.52 20.76 15.90
N GLY A 139 7.79 21.12 16.04
CA GLY A 139 8.78 20.35 16.79
C GLY A 139 9.48 19.27 15.99
N PHE A 140 9.34 19.29 14.66
CA PHE A 140 10.12 18.47 13.73
C PHE A 140 10.85 19.41 12.78
N ASP A 141 12.15 19.28 12.69
CA ASP A 141 12.99 19.91 11.70
C ASP A 141 13.78 18.84 10.94
N MET A 142 14.40 19.19 9.84
CA MET A 142 15.09 18.23 8.98
C MET A 142 16.59 18.14 9.26
N ASP A 143 17.15 19.00 10.09
CA ASP A 143 18.62 19.15 10.23
C ASP A 143 19.31 17.89 10.75
N ALA A 144 18.62 17.12 11.59
CA ALA A 144 19.13 15.84 12.12
C ALA A 144 18.29 14.63 11.65
N ALA A 145 17.40 14.82 10.69
CA ALA A 145 16.50 13.79 10.22
C ALA A 145 17.19 12.84 9.23
N LYS A 146 17.09 11.54 9.47
CA LYS A 146 17.50 10.52 8.53
C LYS A 146 16.27 9.99 7.79
N LEU A 147 16.19 10.16 6.47
CA LEU A 147 15.19 9.52 5.65
C LEU A 147 15.50 8.02 5.56
N ILE A 148 14.65 7.18 6.15
CA ILE A 148 14.87 5.73 6.22
C ILE A 148 13.94 4.92 5.30
N VAL A 149 12.82 5.51 4.87
CA VAL A 149 11.91 4.92 3.86
C VAL A 149 11.40 6.02 2.95
N CYS A 150 11.45 5.77 1.66
CA CYS A 150 10.71 6.51 0.63
C CYS A 150 10.34 5.53 -0.48
N ASN A 151 9.13 5.65 -1.03
CA ASN A 151 8.72 4.87 -2.20
C ASN A 151 9.07 5.53 -3.53
N TYR A 152 9.80 6.65 -3.49
CA TYR A 152 10.39 7.30 -4.65
C TYR A 152 11.91 7.35 -4.50
N PRO A 153 12.70 7.16 -5.58
CA PRO A 153 14.16 7.01 -5.48
C PRO A 153 14.89 8.29 -5.01
N ASP A 154 14.27 9.46 -5.21
CA ASP A 154 14.85 10.79 -4.91
C ASP A 154 14.02 11.54 -3.86
N GLY A 155 13.75 10.90 -2.73
CA GLY A 155 12.82 11.33 -1.67
C GLY A 155 13.15 12.63 -0.91
N ASP A 156 14.11 13.45 -1.37
CA ASP A 156 14.62 14.59 -0.60
C ASP A 156 14.21 15.96 -1.17
N SER A 157 12.95 16.12 -1.56
CA SER A 157 12.42 17.41 -2.04
C SER A 157 11.47 18.03 -1.00
N ASN A 158 11.33 19.37 -1.03
CA ASN A 158 10.32 20.11 -0.24
C ASN A 158 8.88 19.90 -0.75
N THR A 159 8.70 18.95 -1.66
CA THR A 159 7.42 18.61 -2.27
C THR A 159 7.08 17.16 -1.98
N LEU A 160 5.89 16.91 -1.50
CA LEU A 160 5.31 15.57 -1.39
C LEU A 160 4.61 15.24 -2.71
N ARG A 161 5.09 14.22 -3.41
CA ARG A 161 4.54 13.77 -4.71
C ARG A 161 3.24 12.98 -4.50
N PRO A 162 2.46 12.74 -5.55
CA PRO A 162 1.29 11.88 -5.47
C PRO A 162 1.64 10.51 -4.88
N TYR A 163 0.89 10.09 -3.87
CA TYR A 163 1.05 8.78 -3.21
C TYR A 163 2.46 8.51 -2.64
N GLU A 164 3.22 9.58 -2.38
CA GLU A 164 4.53 9.47 -1.77
C GLU A 164 4.44 9.22 -0.27
N THR A 165 5.23 8.26 0.21
CA THR A 165 5.43 7.99 1.63
C THR A 165 6.88 8.23 2.01
N ARG A 166 7.11 8.97 3.10
CA ARG A 166 8.41 9.22 3.70
C ARG A 166 8.40 8.87 5.18
N VAL A 167 9.46 8.23 5.63
CA VAL A 167 9.68 7.93 7.05
C VAL A 167 11.03 8.51 7.46
N TYR A 168 10.99 9.41 8.41
CA TYR A 168 12.16 10.07 8.98
C TYR A 168 12.42 9.56 10.39
N LEU A 169 13.69 9.34 10.70
CA LEU A 169 14.18 8.91 12.01
C LEU A 169 15.14 9.95 12.57
N TRP A 170 14.97 10.30 13.84
CA TRP A 170 15.94 11.02 14.68
C TRP A 170 16.40 10.06 15.76
N GLU A 171 17.70 10.05 16.00
CA GLU A 171 18.38 9.29 17.07
C GLU A 171 19.20 10.29 17.91
N GLU A 172 18.98 10.25 19.24
CA GLU A 172 19.68 11.10 20.22
C GLU A 172 20.80 10.31 20.92
#